data_5e79fb8d09f3d30459f5e70368666800
#
_entry.id   5e79fb8d09f3d30459f5e70368666800
#
_cell.length_a   1.000
_cell.length_b   1.000
_cell.length_c   1.000
_cell.angle_alpha   90.00
_cell.angle_beta   90.00
_cell.angle_gamma   90.00
#
_symmetry.space_group_name_H-M   'P 1'
#
loop_
_entity.id
_entity.type
_entity.pdbx_description
1 polymer ?
#
loop_
_entity_poly.entity_id
_entity_poly.type
_entity_poly.pdbx_seq_one_letter_code
_entity_poly.pdbx_strand_id
1 'polypeptide(L)'
;MALGGLGEFGLNALVLEWQAECLLVDAGMGFGNSELPGVDSVVPDFEYLEERGRSVRAIVLTHGHEDHIGALAFALEAAPHTPVYGSRLTLGFVRRRLRERGIDADLRLLTPGQPVEAGVFRVHPIRVAHSVIDSLALAIETPVGVVMMSGDFKMSHGPAADEQTDVEASAPGATAACSPSSPTAPTSRSRAGRGRKTT
;
A
#
# COMPACT_ATOMS: atom_id res chain seq x y z
N MET A 1 1.34 12.95 -1.19
CA MET A 1 2.13 13.14 -2.43
C MET A 1 2.65 11.78 -2.88
N ALA A 2 2.51 11.41 -4.16
CA ALA A 2 3.15 10.21 -4.68
C ALA A 2 4.57 10.55 -5.12
N LEU A 3 5.55 9.74 -4.70
CA LEU A 3 6.93 9.78 -5.18
C LEU A 3 7.10 8.87 -6.40
N GLY A 4 6.18 7.90 -6.58
CA GLY A 4 6.07 7.00 -7.72
C GLY A 4 4.83 6.12 -7.61
N GLY A 5 4.61 5.23 -8.59
CA GLY A 5 3.54 4.23 -8.59
C GLY A 5 2.18 4.72 -9.11
N LEU A 6 2.05 5.98 -9.51
CA LEU A 6 0.80 6.49 -10.09
C LEU A 6 0.91 6.59 -11.61
N GLY A 7 0.13 5.75 -12.31
CA GLY A 7 0.12 5.72 -13.78
C GLY A 7 1.28 4.93 -14.40
N GLU A 8 2.03 4.20 -13.60
CA GLU A 8 3.15 3.36 -14.00
C GLU A 8 3.15 2.06 -13.21
N PHE A 9 3.91 1.07 -13.64
CA PHE A 9 4.09 -0.19 -12.93
C PHE A 9 5.35 -0.12 -12.06
N GLY A 10 5.19 -0.49 -10.79
CA GLY A 10 6.27 -0.42 -9.81
C GLY A 10 6.42 0.96 -9.16
N LEU A 11 7.55 1.20 -8.51
CA LEU A 11 7.90 2.47 -7.83
C LEU A 11 6.90 2.89 -6.74
N ASN A 12 6.12 1.96 -6.18
CA ASN A 12 5.09 2.30 -5.20
C ASN A 12 5.69 3.00 -3.99
N ALA A 13 5.46 4.31 -3.88
CA ALA A 13 5.92 5.14 -2.77
C ALA A 13 4.99 6.35 -2.61
N LEU A 14 4.23 6.38 -1.51
CA LEU A 14 3.29 7.45 -1.21
C LEU A 14 3.63 8.11 0.12
N VAL A 15 3.79 9.42 0.12
CA VAL A 15 3.93 10.21 1.32
C VAL A 15 2.59 10.81 1.72
N LEU A 16 2.15 10.54 2.94
CA LEU A 16 1.12 11.30 3.63
C LEU A 16 1.81 12.33 4.51
N GLU A 17 1.35 13.58 4.42
CA GLU A 17 1.89 14.69 5.21
C GLU A 17 0.77 15.44 5.91
N TRP A 18 1.01 15.76 7.16
CA TRP A 18 0.18 16.68 7.93
C TRP A 18 1.07 17.63 8.72
N GLN A 19 0.96 18.94 8.43
CA GLN A 19 1.86 19.98 8.96
C GLN A 19 3.34 19.63 8.67
N ALA A 20 4.13 19.33 9.70
CA ALA A 20 5.53 18.98 9.55
C ALA A 20 5.78 17.46 9.70
N GLU A 21 4.76 16.62 9.85
CA GLU A 21 4.92 15.18 10.05
C GLU A 21 4.57 14.40 8.79
N CYS A 22 5.40 13.43 8.46
CA CYS A 22 5.26 12.58 7.28
C CYS A 22 5.18 11.10 7.64
N LEU A 23 4.42 10.35 6.85
CA LEU A 23 4.37 8.91 6.83
C LEU A 23 4.63 8.45 5.39
N LEU A 24 5.62 7.58 5.18
CA LEU A 24 5.84 6.93 3.90
C LEU A 24 5.11 5.60 3.88
N VAL A 25 4.29 5.36 2.85
CA VAL A 25 3.67 4.06 2.57
C VAL A 25 4.35 3.46 1.36
N ASP A 26 4.96 2.30 1.56
CA ASP A 26 5.82 1.57 0.64
C ASP A 26 7.06 2.36 0.17
N ALA A 27 8.05 1.63 -0.32
CA ALA A 27 9.28 2.15 -0.90
C ALA A 27 9.72 1.17 -2.00
N GLY A 28 8.95 1.16 -3.07
CA GLY A 28 9.08 0.24 -4.16
C GLY A 28 10.13 0.65 -5.18
N MET A 29 10.64 -0.33 -5.93
CA MET A 29 11.46 -0.06 -7.10
C MET A 29 10.71 -0.41 -8.38
N GLY A 30 11.09 0.25 -9.47
CA GLY A 30 10.71 -0.12 -10.83
C GLY A 30 11.81 -0.90 -11.53
N PHE A 31 11.47 -1.50 -12.64
CA PHE A 31 12.41 -2.20 -13.49
C PHE A 31 12.77 -1.36 -14.70
N GLY A 32 14.00 -1.46 -15.16
CA GLY A 32 14.44 -0.84 -16.40
C GLY A 32 13.60 -1.32 -17.59
N ASN A 33 13.39 -0.46 -18.54
CA ASN A 33 12.65 -0.76 -19.78
C ASN A 33 13.55 -0.55 -21.01
N SER A 34 13.02 -0.83 -22.20
CA SER A 34 13.75 -0.67 -23.46
C SER A 34 14.16 0.76 -23.79
N GLU A 35 13.55 1.76 -23.13
CA GLU A 35 13.87 3.18 -23.29
C GLU A 35 15.08 3.62 -22.49
N LEU A 36 15.50 2.80 -21.50
CA LEU A 36 16.65 3.05 -20.63
C LEU A 36 17.70 1.91 -20.75
N PRO A 37 18.42 1.82 -21.85
CA PRO A 37 19.40 0.76 -22.05
C PRO A 37 20.50 0.78 -20.97
N GLY A 38 20.74 -0.38 -20.33
CA GLY A 38 21.74 -0.53 -19.26
C GLY A 38 21.27 -0.11 -17.88
N VAL A 39 19.98 0.22 -17.72
CA VAL A 39 19.34 0.46 -16.42
C VAL A 39 18.56 -0.79 -16.03
N ASP A 40 18.98 -1.46 -14.97
CA ASP A 40 18.32 -2.67 -14.47
C ASP A 40 17.13 -2.34 -13.53
N SER A 41 17.25 -1.23 -12.79
CA SER A 41 16.23 -0.81 -11.82
C SER A 41 16.16 0.71 -11.70
N VAL A 42 14.98 1.19 -11.34
CA VAL A 42 14.68 2.60 -11.07
C VAL A 42 14.13 2.71 -9.66
N VAL A 43 14.47 3.76 -8.95
CA VAL A 43 13.97 4.04 -7.60
C VAL A 43 13.29 5.40 -7.57
N PRO A 44 12.29 5.61 -6.69
CA PRO A 44 11.72 6.92 -6.47
C PRO A 44 12.79 7.94 -6.03
N ASP A 45 12.55 9.20 -6.33
CA ASP A 45 13.35 10.28 -5.77
C ASP A 45 12.91 10.55 -4.32
N PHE A 46 13.83 10.29 -3.38
CA PHE A 46 13.59 10.48 -1.96
C PHE A 46 14.15 11.81 -1.41
N GLU A 47 14.58 12.74 -2.25
CA GLU A 47 15.04 14.08 -1.83
C GLU A 47 14.02 14.75 -0.91
N TYR A 48 12.73 14.56 -1.21
CA TYR A 48 11.65 15.06 -0.35
C TYR A 48 11.71 14.53 1.09
N LEU A 49 12.14 13.29 1.31
CA LEU A 49 12.30 12.72 2.65
C LEU A 49 13.55 13.27 3.35
N GLU A 50 14.64 13.53 2.60
CA GLU A 50 15.85 14.14 3.13
C GLU A 50 15.55 15.54 3.71
N GLU A 51 14.80 16.35 2.99
CA GLU A 51 14.37 17.68 3.45
C GLU A 51 13.53 17.62 4.73
N ARG A 52 12.74 16.54 4.92
CA ARG A 52 11.89 16.34 6.10
C ARG A 52 12.64 15.73 7.28
N GLY A 53 13.67 14.95 7.04
CA GLY A 53 14.53 14.38 8.06
C GLY A 53 13.75 13.66 9.17
N ARG A 54 13.92 14.11 10.42
CA ARG A 54 13.25 13.52 11.60
C ARG A 54 11.71 13.69 11.63
N SER A 55 11.13 14.42 10.69
CA SER A 55 9.68 14.56 10.55
C SER A 55 9.04 13.35 9.90
N VAL A 56 9.83 12.47 9.28
CA VAL A 56 9.35 11.18 8.78
C VAL A 56 9.13 10.24 9.98
N ARG A 57 7.88 10.03 10.35
CA ARG A 57 7.50 9.32 11.58
C ARG A 57 7.57 7.82 11.46
N ALA A 58 7.28 7.30 10.27
CA ALA A 58 7.42 5.88 9.96
C ALA A 58 7.46 5.64 8.45
N ILE A 59 8.01 4.48 8.07
CA ILE A 59 7.81 3.84 6.78
C ILE A 59 6.93 2.62 7.04
N VAL A 60 5.80 2.49 6.33
CA VAL A 60 4.84 1.42 6.52
C VAL A 60 4.72 0.62 5.24
N LEU A 61 5.02 -0.67 5.30
CA LEU A 61 5.06 -1.56 4.15
C LEU A 61 3.80 -2.41 4.08
N THR A 62 3.15 -2.40 2.92
CA THR A 62 1.94 -3.19 2.67
C THR A 62 2.24 -4.67 2.51
N HIS A 63 3.27 -5.02 1.72
CA HIS A 63 3.69 -6.40 1.48
C HIS A 63 5.12 -6.49 0.91
N GLY A 64 5.59 -7.72 0.65
CA GLY A 64 7.00 -7.99 0.38
C GLY A 64 7.43 -8.08 -1.09
N HIS A 65 6.65 -7.57 -2.06
CA HIS A 65 7.09 -7.49 -3.44
C HIS A 65 8.10 -6.36 -3.66
N GLU A 66 8.95 -6.54 -4.70
CA GLU A 66 10.01 -5.59 -5.05
C GLU A 66 9.51 -4.18 -5.35
N ASP A 67 8.40 -4.09 -6.02
CA ASP A 67 7.76 -2.83 -6.39
C ASP A 67 7.09 -2.12 -5.19
N HIS A 68 7.19 -2.71 -3.99
CA HIS A 68 6.76 -2.12 -2.71
C HIS A 68 7.88 -1.99 -1.68
N ILE A 69 8.96 -2.82 -1.75
CA ILE A 69 10.05 -2.77 -0.76
C ILE A 69 11.44 -2.58 -1.37
N GLY A 70 11.57 -2.65 -2.70
CA GLY A 70 12.87 -2.72 -3.37
C GLY A 70 13.75 -1.51 -3.17
N ALA A 71 13.16 -0.33 -2.98
CA ALA A 71 13.86 0.93 -2.77
C ALA A 71 13.99 1.33 -1.29
N LEU A 72 13.60 0.47 -0.35
CA LEU A 72 13.60 0.81 1.08
C LEU A 72 14.97 1.25 1.61
N ALA A 73 16.05 0.68 1.11
CA ALA A 73 17.40 1.08 1.51
C ALA A 73 17.67 2.56 1.19
N PHE A 74 17.26 3.01 0.02
CA PHE A 74 17.40 4.41 -0.41
C PHE A 74 16.50 5.34 0.42
N ALA A 75 15.27 4.90 0.74
CA ALA A 75 14.39 5.67 1.63
C ALA A 75 14.98 5.82 3.03
N LEU A 76 15.68 4.79 3.54
CA LEU A 76 16.37 4.85 4.85
C LEU A 76 17.66 5.67 4.80
N GLU A 77 18.33 5.76 3.66
CA GLU A 77 19.45 6.69 3.46
C GLU A 77 18.95 8.14 3.52
N ALA A 78 17.81 8.44 2.90
CA ALA A 78 17.17 9.75 2.91
C ALA A 78 16.57 10.13 4.28
N ALA A 79 16.00 9.17 5.01
CA ALA A 79 15.40 9.37 6.32
C ALA A 79 15.94 8.34 7.35
N PRO A 80 17.20 8.48 7.79
CA PRO A 80 17.84 7.55 8.71
C PRO A 80 17.13 7.52 10.07
N HIS A 81 17.16 6.34 10.72
CA HIS A 81 16.51 6.08 12.03
C HIS A 81 14.97 6.11 12.00
N THR A 82 14.34 6.21 10.84
CA THR A 82 12.90 6.09 10.72
C THR A 82 12.47 4.64 10.98
N PRO A 83 11.52 4.37 11.90
CA PRO A 83 11.03 3.02 12.12
C PRO A 83 10.29 2.48 10.90
N VAL A 84 10.55 1.22 10.57
CA VAL A 84 9.92 0.52 9.45
C VAL A 84 8.94 -0.51 9.97
N TYR A 85 7.69 -0.36 9.59
CA TYR A 85 6.60 -1.25 9.97
C TYR A 85 6.22 -2.17 8.81
N GLY A 86 5.95 -3.44 9.11
CA GLY A 86 5.47 -4.41 8.11
C GLY A 86 5.03 -5.71 8.74
N SER A 87 4.42 -6.58 7.93
CA SER A 87 4.06 -7.94 8.35
C SER A 87 5.32 -8.79 8.61
N ARG A 88 5.15 -9.92 9.28
CA ARG A 88 6.27 -10.81 9.62
C ARG A 88 7.09 -11.23 8.40
N LEU A 89 6.40 -11.65 7.33
CA LEU A 89 7.06 -12.11 6.11
C LEU A 89 7.75 -10.94 5.38
N THR A 90 7.06 -9.81 5.24
CA THR A 90 7.61 -8.59 4.64
C THR A 90 8.89 -8.15 5.35
N LEU A 91 8.87 -8.09 6.70
CA LEU A 91 10.06 -7.76 7.47
C LEU A 91 11.17 -8.81 7.36
N GLY A 92 10.83 -10.06 7.10
CA GLY A 92 11.81 -11.12 6.81
C GLY A 92 12.61 -10.82 5.53
N PHE A 93 11.93 -10.45 4.45
CA PHE A 93 12.56 -10.03 3.19
C PHE A 93 13.40 -8.77 3.36
N VAL A 94 12.82 -7.76 3.99
CA VAL A 94 13.48 -6.48 4.28
C VAL A 94 14.77 -6.68 5.09
N ARG A 95 14.70 -7.43 6.19
CA ARG A 95 15.87 -7.68 7.06
C ARG A 95 17.03 -8.30 6.30
N ARG A 96 16.74 -9.27 5.42
CA ARG A 96 17.78 -9.90 4.59
C ARG A 96 18.45 -8.87 3.68
N ARG A 97 17.66 -8.06 2.98
CA ARG A 97 18.15 -7.05 2.05
C ARG A 97 19.01 -5.98 2.71
N LEU A 98 18.52 -5.43 3.82
CA LEU A 98 19.24 -4.39 4.56
C LEU A 98 20.57 -4.90 5.09
N ARG A 99 20.62 -6.17 5.56
CA ARG A 99 21.88 -6.81 5.97
C ARG A 99 22.89 -6.93 4.82
N GLU A 100 22.45 -7.29 3.62
CA GLU A 100 23.29 -7.39 2.44
C GLU A 100 23.91 -6.04 2.06
N ARG A 101 23.28 -4.94 2.47
CA ARG A 101 23.77 -3.56 2.29
C ARG A 101 24.44 -2.95 3.54
N GLY A 102 24.51 -3.69 4.63
CA GLY A 102 25.09 -3.19 5.88
C GLY A 102 24.27 -2.12 6.59
N ILE A 103 22.96 -2.06 6.29
CA ILE A 103 22.04 -1.08 6.91
C ILE A 103 21.36 -1.71 8.12
N ASP A 104 21.47 -1.06 9.28
CA ASP A 104 20.72 -1.39 10.47
C ASP A 104 19.46 -0.52 10.55
N ALA A 105 18.31 -1.14 10.79
CA ALA A 105 17.02 -0.46 10.80
C ALA A 105 16.12 -0.94 11.95
N ASP A 106 15.33 -0.03 12.51
CA ASP A 106 14.31 -0.30 13.52
C ASP A 106 13.09 -0.96 12.85
N LEU A 107 13.06 -2.28 12.80
CA LEU A 107 12.01 -3.08 12.16
C LEU A 107 10.94 -3.48 13.17
N ARG A 108 9.71 -3.00 12.98
CA ARG A 108 8.57 -3.19 13.88
C ARG A 108 7.43 -3.97 13.21
N LEU A 109 6.88 -4.93 13.93
CA LEU A 109 5.82 -5.80 13.42
C LEU A 109 4.49 -5.07 13.34
N LEU A 110 3.82 -5.16 12.18
CA LEU A 110 2.39 -4.88 12.02
C LEU A 110 1.60 -6.19 12.15
N THR A 111 0.57 -6.14 12.99
CA THR A 111 -0.37 -7.25 13.17
C THR A 111 -1.77 -6.79 12.80
N PRO A 112 -2.49 -7.48 11.88
CA PRO A 112 -3.87 -7.15 11.56
C PRO A 112 -4.74 -6.95 12.81
N GLY A 113 -5.54 -5.89 12.83
CA GLY A 113 -6.39 -5.53 13.97
C GLY A 113 -5.69 -4.84 15.14
N GLN A 114 -4.35 -4.66 15.10
CA GLN A 114 -3.59 -3.94 16.12
C GLN A 114 -3.05 -2.64 15.53
N PRO A 115 -3.68 -1.49 15.80
CA PRO A 115 -3.21 -0.22 15.27
C PRO A 115 -1.89 0.22 15.91
N VAL A 116 -1.11 0.98 15.16
CA VAL A 116 0.15 1.58 15.61
C VAL A 116 0.12 3.10 15.44
N GLU A 117 0.76 3.79 16.36
CA GLU A 117 0.90 5.25 16.30
C GLU A 117 2.21 5.64 15.60
N ALA A 118 2.12 6.58 14.68
CA ALA A 118 3.25 7.14 13.95
C ALA A 118 3.11 8.68 13.87
N GLY A 119 3.48 9.38 14.94
CA GLY A 119 3.24 10.81 15.09
C GLY A 119 1.73 11.12 15.13
N VAL A 120 1.27 12.00 14.26
CA VAL A 120 -0.16 12.35 14.13
C VAL A 120 -1.00 11.29 13.39
N PHE A 121 -0.35 10.29 12.83
CA PHE A 121 -1.00 9.21 12.09
C PHE A 121 -1.24 8.01 12.98
N ARG A 122 -2.39 7.36 12.80
CA ARG A 122 -2.68 6.06 13.41
C ARG A 122 -3.00 5.07 12.30
N VAL A 123 -2.17 4.04 12.20
CA VAL A 123 -2.22 3.06 11.12
C VAL A 123 -2.91 1.79 11.59
N HIS A 124 -3.99 1.42 10.92
CA HIS A 124 -4.75 0.19 11.13
C HIS A 124 -4.43 -0.80 10.02
N PRO A 125 -3.64 -1.85 10.29
CA PRO A 125 -3.34 -2.89 9.31
C PRO A 125 -4.55 -3.83 9.17
N ILE A 126 -4.95 -4.08 7.92
CA ILE A 126 -6.07 -4.92 7.54
C ILE A 126 -5.53 -6.04 6.65
N ARG A 127 -5.87 -7.29 6.94
CA ARG A 127 -5.44 -8.42 6.12
C ARG A 127 -6.10 -8.36 4.74
N VAL A 128 -5.32 -8.59 3.69
CA VAL A 128 -5.82 -8.74 2.33
C VAL A 128 -5.22 -9.97 1.67
N ALA A 129 -6.00 -10.60 0.79
CA ALA A 129 -5.52 -11.69 -0.04
C ALA A 129 -4.67 -11.14 -1.19
N HIS A 130 -3.48 -11.71 -1.35
CA HIS A 130 -2.59 -11.39 -2.47
C HIS A 130 -1.71 -12.60 -2.82
N SER A 131 -0.82 -12.48 -3.80
CA SER A 131 0.13 -13.55 -4.17
C SER A 131 1.22 -13.78 -3.10
N VAL A 132 1.49 -12.78 -2.28
CA VAL A 132 2.34 -12.89 -1.08
C VAL A 132 1.43 -12.96 0.14
N ILE A 133 1.62 -13.98 0.97
CA ILE A 133 0.92 -14.11 2.25
C ILE A 133 1.32 -12.95 3.18
N ASP A 134 0.47 -12.65 4.17
CA ASP A 134 0.66 -11.52 5.10
C ASP A 134 0.57 -10.13 4.45
N SER A 135 -0.03 -10.02 3.26
CA SER A 135 -0.29 -8.71 2.63
C SER A 135 -1.31 -7.90 3.43
N LEU A 136 -1.11 -6.60 3.45
CA LEU A 136 -1.90 -5.66 4.24
C LEU A 136 -2.46 -4.53 3.38
N ALA A 137 -3.72 -4.19 3.59
CA ALA A 137 -4.24 -2.86 3.37
C ALA A 137 -4.06 -2.04 4.66
N LEU A 138 -4.06 -0.74 4.53
CA LEU A 138 -3.85 0.18 5.64
C LEU A 138 -4.99 1.21 5.66
N ALA A 139 -5.70 1.30 6.79
CA ALA A 139 -6.54 2.45 7.05
C ALA A 139 -5.75 3.40 7.97
N ILE A 140 -5.49 4.60 7.50
CA ILE A 140 -4.61 5.56 8.16
C ILE A 140 -5.47 6.73 8.63
N GLU A 141 -5.69 6.80 9.94
CA GLU A 141 -6.33 7.96 10.56
C GLU A 141 -5.38 9.15 10.52
N THR A 142 -5.91 10.27 10.11
CA THR A 142 -5.24 11.57 10.09
C THR A 142 -6.13 12.59 10.82
N PRO A 143 -5.62 13.76 11.20
CA PRO A 143 -6.43 14.80 11.85
C PRO A 143 -7.63 15.30 11.03
N VAL A 144 -7.68 15.00 9.73
CA VAL A 144 -8.75 15.45 8.81
C VAL A 144 -9.59 14.31 8.23
N GLY A 145 -9.33 13.07 8.62
CA GLY A 145 -10.09 11.89 8.15
C GLY A 145 -9.23 10.68 7.96
N VAL A 146 -9.79 9.65 7.33
CA VAL A 146 -9.13 8.36 7.10
C VAL A 146 -8.73 8.23 5.64
N VAL A 147 -7.47 7.84 5.41
CA VAL A 147 -6.93 7.48 4.11
C VAL A 147 -6.86 5.95 4.02
N MET A 148 -7.46 5.38 2.97
CA MET A 148 -7.36 3.95 2.70
C MET A 148 -6.31 3.68 1.63
N MET A 149 -5.32 2.86 1.98
CA MET A 149 -4.32 2.31 1.07
C MET A 149 -4.58 0.82 0.94
N SER A 150 -5.07 0.38 -0.21
CA SER A 150 -5.41 -1.03 -0.42
C SER A 150 -4.17 -1.93 -0.51
N GLY A 151 -3.01 -1.37 -0.87
CA GLY A 151 -1.93 -2.18 -1.39
C GLY A 151 -2.41 -3.01 -2.58
N ASP A 152 -1.70 -4.08 -2.86
CA ASP A 152 -2.12 -5.07 -3.85
C ASP A 152 -3.03 -6.10 -3.20
N PHE A 153 -4.19 -6.32 -3.77
CA PHE A 153 -5.14 -7.28 -3.23
C PHE A 153 -5.90 -8.05 -4.32
N LYS A 154 -6.41 -9.20 -3.95
CA LYS A 154 -7.33 -10.02 -4.75
C LYS A 154 -8.66 -10.12 -4.04
N MET A 155 -9.74 -10.04 -4.79
CA MET A 155 -11.05 -10.45 -4.30
C MET A 155 -11.12 -11.97 -4.38
N SER A 156 -10.75 -12.63 -3.30
CA SER A 156 -10.77 -14.10 -3.19
C SER A 156 -11.76 -14.53 -2.11
N HIS A 157 -12.51 -15.59 -2.42
CA HIS A 157 -13.42 -16.28 -1.50
C HIS A 157 -12.89 -17.70 -1.20
N GLY A 158 -11.57 -17.87 -1.23
CA GLY A 158 -10.92 -19.15 -0.94
C GLY A 158 -11.26 -19.68 0.45
N PRO A 159 -11.13 -21.01 0.67
CA PRO A 159 -11.47 -21.63 1.96
C PRO A 159 -10.48 -21.32 3.09
N ALA A 160 -9.27 -20.88 2.78
CA ALA A 160 -8.26 -20.57 3.77
C ALA A 160 -8.39 -19.10 4.23
N ALA A 161 -8.22 -18.85 5.52
CA ALA A 161 -8.35 -17.50 6.11
C ALA A 161 -7.30 -16.52 5.59
N ASP A 162 -6.14 -17.00 5.19
CA ASP A 162 -5.04 -16.24 4.57
C ASP A 162 -5.29 -15.92 3.09
N GLU A 163 -6.27 -16.59 2.47
CA GLU A 163 -6.74 -16.31 1.10
C GLU A 163 -7.93 -15.35 1.06
N GLN A 164 -8.41 -14.87 2.22
CA GLN A 164 -9.55 -13.98 2.32
C GLN A 164 -9.10 -12.56 2.66
N THR A 165 -9.68 -11.60 1.94
CA THR A 165 -9.58 -10.19 2.32
C THR A 165 -10.57 -9.93 3.47
N ASP A 166 -10.10 -9.39 4.58
CA ASP A 166 -10.92 -9.02 5.72
C ASP A 166 -11.70 -7.73 5.44
N VAL A 167 -12.82 -7.88 4.77
CA VAL A 167 -13.67 -6.74 4.35
C VAL A 167 -14.39 -6.13 5.56
N GLU A 168 -14.52 -6.86 6.68
CA GLU A 168 -15.22 -6.41 7.88
C GLU A 168 -14.30 -5.68 8.87
N ALA A 169 -12.99 -5.78 8.69
CA ALA A 169 -12.02 -5.04 9.51
C ALA A 169 -12.05 -3.55 9.19
N SER A 170 -13.17 -2.90 9.50
CA SER A 170 -13.31 -1.46 9.36
C SER A 170 -12.50 -0.75 10.46
N ALA A 171 -11.63 0.18 10.07
CA ALA A 171 -11.04 1.14 10.99
C ALA A 171 -12.16 1.91 11.72
N PRO A 172 -12.00 2.24 13.01
CA PRO A 172 -12.95 3.08 13.73
C PRO A 172 -13.18 4.38 12.95
N GLY A 173 -14.40 4.63 12.51
CA GLY A 173 -14.78 5.80 11.70
C GLY A 173 -14.86 5.57 10.17
N ALA A 174 -14.35 4.47 9.63
CA ALA A 174 -14.45 4.18 8.18
C ALA A 174 -15.89 3.85 7.72
N THR A 175 -16.76 3.45 8.63
CA THR A 175 -18.17 3.12 8.35
C THR A 175 -19.01 4.33 7.88
N ALA A 176 -18.54 5.56 8.05
CA ALA A 176 -19.27 6.74 7.63
C ALA A 176 -18.87 7.27 6.23
N ALA A 177 -17.72 6.87 5.69
CA ALA A 177 -17.17 7.42 4.45
C ALA A 177 -17.31 6.51 3.22
N CYS A 178 -17.56 5.21 3.42
CA CYS A 178 -17.77 4.24 2.34
C CYS A 178 -19.19 3.67 2.34
N SER A 179 -20.19 4.52 2.15
CA SER A 179 -21.46 4.04 1.62
C SER A 179 -21.24 3.82 0.11
N PRO A 180 -21.36 2.59 -0.40
CA PRO A 180 -21.40 2.39 -1.84
C PRO A 180 -22.70 3.03 -2.33
N SER A 181 -22.62 4.22 -2.90
CA SER A 181 -23.65 4.69 -3.80
C SER A 181 -23.60 3.77 -5.02
N SER A 182 -24.36 2.68 -4.96
CA SER A 182 -24.58 1.82 -6.11
C SER A 182 -25.11 2.68 -7.26
N PRO A 183 -24.40 2.77 -8.39
CA PRO A 183 -25.06 3.21 -9.60
C PRO A 183 -26.01 2.08 -9.99
N THR A 184 -27.31 2.31 -9.82
CA THR A 184 -28.35 1.47 -10.42
C THR A 184 -28.14 1.46 -11.91
N ALA A 185 -27.56 0.37 -12.43
CA ALA A 185 -27.49 0.16 -13.85
C ALA A 185 -28.93 0.11 -14.42
N PRO A 186 -29.25 0.88 -15.46
CA PRO A 186 -30.56 0.80 -16.08
C PRO A 186 -30.71 -0.58 -16.74
N THR A 187 -31.65 -1.37 -16.24
CA THR A 187 -32.06 -2.61 -16.89
C THR A 187 -32.66 -2.31 -18.24
N SER A 188 -31.91 -2.53 -19.30
CA SER A 188 -32.45 -2.52 -20.66
C SER A 188 -33.36 -3.74 -20.82
N ARG A 189 -34.66 -3.50 -20.73
CA ARG A 189 -35.67 -4.47 -21.18
C ARG A 189 -35.60 -4.60 -22.69
N SER A 190 -35.03 -5.67 -23.20
CA SER A 190 -35.18 -6.06 -24.60
C SER A 190 -36.62 -6.50 -24.83
N ARG A 191 -37.37 -5.70 -25.60
CA ARG A 191 -38.68 -6.09 -26.14
C ARG A 191 -38.45 -7.11 -27.23
N ALA A 192 -38.81 -8.39 -26.95
CA ALA A 192 -38.95 -9.39 -27.97
C ALA A 192 -40.13 -9.06 -28.89
N GLY A 193 -39.81 -8.68 -30.15
CA GLY A 193 -40.78 -8.48 -31.21
C GLY A 193 -41.30 -9.83 -31.65
N ARG A 194 -42.60 -10.11 -31.47
CA ARG A 194 -43.29 -11.24 -32.12
C ARG A 194 -43.42 -10.96 -33.61
N GLY A 195 -42.73 -11.71 -34.43
CA GLY A 195 -42.98 -11.79 -35.87
C GLY A 195 -44.34 -12.44 -36.13
N ARG A 196 -45.27 -11.75 -36.80
CA ARG A 196 -46.45 -12.30 -37.45
C ARG A 196 -46.06 -12.98 -38.75
N LYS A 197 -46.38 -14.28 -38.87
CA LYS A 197 -46.49 -14.95 -40.17
C LYS A 197 -47.82 -14.55 -40.79
N THR A 198 -47.77 -14.09 -42.05
CA THR A 198 -48.92 -14.09 -42.97
C THR A 198 -48.55 -14.96 -44.17
N THR A 199 -49.48 -15.77 -44.51
CA THR A 199 -49.66 -16.67 -45.64
C THR A 199 -49.10 -16.18 -46.96
#